data_2822a7a0b8af709078ff2c7f4611dd88
#
_entry.id   2822a7a0b8af709078ff2c7f4611dd88
#
_cell.length_a   1.000
_cell.length_b   1.000
_cell.length_c   1.000
_cell.angle_alpha   90.00
_cell.angle_beta   90.00
_cell.angle_gamma   90.00
#
_symmetry.space_group_name_H-M   'P 1'
#
loop_
_entity.id
_entity.type
_entity.pdbx_description
1 polymer ?
#
loop_
_entity_poly.entity_id
_entity_poly.type
_entity_poly.pdbx_seq_one_letter_code
_entity_poly.pdbx_strand_id
1 'polypeptide(L)'
;MKTRKKWLRKTTAICTAALLGTAAIPSTAFAADSYASIEKDAWAKKVTEMASSYATSIEESQSLMSGMQSDMILKFEDSGRSLLGFVAPFDVSWLDNVTLSNDISFTEGKEGILMKVLLNDNKICTLEYYLDPDSQDIYMRIPELSDKYFKTNLEEAADQQAANIENDLEELTPDDSDADIPTDNFASAYSDSLSLTVSMMSDLSAAAPEASVVETLLDKYGSMLFDNVTEGESSQETLTAGDISQDCTVYEGQISAEDAVKTATAILEEAKSDSDIENILDTWTEKLSSNEDLHESFTKAVEDGLDFLKDADTGDSDDSHLNTRIWVDETGRIAGRKIEFQEGDKITPVLNWQMTRDGSDFGYLLSIETDDSGTLSLSGSGQIDGGKLNGTYKISQDDTAAAVIEVKDYDTESAKEGYLNGNYTITFPADSSEDTDSSLSMLENFALVLDLNSAKD
;
A
#
# COMPACT_ATOMS: atom_id res chain seq x y z
N MET A 1 18.53 28.96 2.36
CA MET A 1 18.51 28.75 0.89
C MET A 1 19.18 27.45 0.46
N LYS A 2 20.43 27.13 0.87
CA LYS A 2 21.13 25.88 0.48
C LYS A 2 20.43 24.60 0.95
N THR A 3 19.84 24.58 2.14
CA THR A 3 19.10 23.41 2.70
C THR A 3 17.80 23.12 1.96
N ARG A 4 17.06 24.17 1.55
CA ARG A 4 15.81 24.02 0.80
C ARG A 4 16.05 23.44 -0.60
N LYS A 5 17.16 23.84 -1.28
CA LYS A 5 17.57 23.29 -2.58
C LYS A 5 17.96 21.82 -2.50
N LYS A 6 18.67 21.37 -1.43
CA LYS A 6 19.02 19.96 -1.22
C LYS A 6 17.78 19.08 -0.99
N TRP A 7 16.83 19.58 -0.20
CA TRP A 7 15.58 18.88 0.08
C TRP A 7 14.75 18.70 -1.22
N LEU A 8 14.66 19.73 -2.04
CA LEU A 8 13.96 19.70 -3.33
C LEU A 8 14.48 18.61 -4.26
N ARG A 9 15.81 18.53 -4.42
CA ARG A 9 16.46 17.51 -5.29
C ARG A 9 16.17 16.09 -4.80
N LYS A 10 16.24 15.84 -3.51
CA LYS A 10 15.91 14.55 -2.92
C LYS A 10 14.44 14.20 -3.08
N THR A 11 13.53 15.16 -2.88
CA THR A 11 12.08 14.91 -3.00
C THR A 11 11.71 14.59 -4.45
N THR A 12 12.22 15.32 -5.44
CA THR A 12 11.97 15.02 -6.86
C THR A 12 12.52 13.65 -7.24
N ALA A 13 13.74 13.32 -6.81
CA ALA A 13 14.34 12.00 -7.04
C ALA A 13 13.53 10.88 -6.36
N ILE A 14 13.10 11.07 -5.12
CA ILE A 14 12.27 10.09 -4.39
C ILE A 14 10.90 9.94 -5.04
N CYS A 15 10.25 11.02 -5.48
CA CYS A 15 8.96 10.96 -6.18
C CYS A 15 9.12 10.23 -7.52
N THR A 16 10.18 10.53 -8.30
CA THR A 16 10.45 9.84 -9.57
C THR A 16 10.78 8.36 -9.31
N ALA A 17 11.58 8.06 -8.28
CA ALA A 17 11.89 6.69 -7.89
C ALA A 17 10.66 5.92 -7.37
N ALA A 18 9.77 6.58 -6.64
CA ALA A 18 8.51 5.98 -6.18
C ALA A 18 7.59 5.66 -7.38
N LEU A 19 7.49 6.57 -8.34
CA LEU A 19 6.71 6.33 -9.57
C LEU A 19 7.33 5.19 -10.41
N LEU A 20 8.64 5.15 -10.57
CA LEU A 20 9.34 4.04 -11.21
C LEU A 20 9.22 2.74 -10.40
N GLY A 21 9.19 2.84 -9.07
CA GLY A 21 9.02 1.71 -8.15
C GLY A 21 7.65 1.05 -8.23
N THR A 22 6.58 1.81 -8.54
CA THR A 22 5.24 1.23 -8.75
C THR A 22 5.19 0.32 -9.98
N ALA A 23 6.10 0.52 -10.94
CA ALA A 23 6.31 -0.39 -12.06
C ALA A 23 7.10 -1.66 -11.68
N ALA A 24 7.52 -1.82 -10.42
CA ALA A 24 8.32 -2.96 -9.92
C ALA A 24 7.54 -4.28 -9.81
N ILE A 25 6.42 -4.43 -10.53
CA ILE A 25 5.66 -5.68 -10.57
C ILE A 25 6.11 -6.45 -11.81
N PRO A 26 6.32 -7.78 -11.70
CA PRO A 26 6.81 -8.58 -12.81
C PRO A 26 5.90 -8.45 -14.03
N SER A 27 6.42 -7.90 -15.09
CA SER A 27 5.76 -7.77 -16.39
C SER A 27 6.65 -8.33 -17.47
N THR A 28 6.07 -8.91 -18.54
CA THR A 28 6.83 -9.45 -19.67
C THR A 28 6.93 -8.39 -20.75
N ALA A 29 8.15 -8.03 -21.14
CA ALA A 29 8.43 -7.25 -22.33
C ALA A 29 8.71 -8.19 -23.52
N PHE A 30 8.36 -7.81 -24.74
CA PHE A 30 8.73 -8.58 -25.93
C PHE A 30 9.87 -7.86 -26.66
N ALA A 31 10.93 -8.60 -26.95
CA ALA A 31 11.98 -8.35 -27.93
C ALA A 31 12.25 -6.86 -28.26
N ALA A 32 12.33 -6.02 -27.24
CA ALA A 32 12.73 -4.63 -27.37
C ALA A 32 14.24 -4.55 -27.14
N ASP A 33 14.92 -3.75 -27.94
CA ASP A 33 16.39 -3.69 -27.94
C ASP A 33 16.92 -2.60 -26.99
N SER A 34 16.06 -1.85 -26.26
CA SER A 34 16.46 -0.72 -25.45
C SER A 34 15.73 -0.65 -24.10
N TYR A 35 16.38 -0.02 -23.11
CA TYR A 35 15.83 0.19 -21.77
C TYR A 35 14.42 0.80 -21.82
N ALA A 36 14.27 1.97 -22.46
CA ALA A 36 13.02 2.70 -22.49
C ALA A 36 11.90 1.90 -23.19
N SER A 37 12.23 1.15 -24.24
CA SER A 37 11.26 0.32 -24.96
C SER A 37 10.77 -0.84 -24.09
N ILE A 38 11.67 -1.52 -23.37
CA ILE A 38 11.32 -2.61 -22.43
C ILE A 38 10.41 -2.09 -21.31
N GLU A 39 10.75 -0.93 -20.76
CA GLU A 39 9.96 -0.32 -19.68
C GLU A 39 8.57 0.09 -20.15
N LYS A 40 8.44 0.71 -21.32
CA LYS A 40 7.14 1.09 -21.89
C LYS A 40 6.27 -0.13 -22.19
N ASP A 41 6.84 -1.17 -22.79
CA ASP A 41 6.12 -2.41 -23.07
C ASP A 41 5.67 -3.11 -21.77
N ALA A 42 6.52 -3.10 -20.75
CA ALA A 42 6.22 -3.65 -19.45
C ALA A 42 5.12 -2.85 -18.74
N TRP A 43 5.21 -1.52 -18.83
CA TRP A 43 4.21 -0.60 -18.28
C TRP A 43 2.85 -0.79 -18.96
N ALA A 44 2.77 -0.77 -20.31
CA ALA A 44 1.52 -0.94 -21.04
C ALA A 44 0.78 -2.23 -20.66
N LYS A 45 1.51 -3.35 -20.51
CA LYS A 45 0.91 -4.61 -20.02
C LYS A 45 0.39 -4.49 -18.61
N LYS A 46 1.20 -3.86 -17.73
CA LYS A 46 0.79 -3.67 -16.34
C LYS A 46 -0.44 -2.79 -16.21
N VAL A 47 -0.53 -1.73 -17.00
CA VAL A 47 -1.70 -0.86 -17.09
C VAL A 47 -2.95 -1.65 -17.51
N THR A 48 -2.84 -2.50 -18.52
CA THR A 48 -3.95 -3.37 -18.95
C THR A 48 -4.40 -4.33 -17.83
N GLU A 49 -3.45 -4.93 -17.10
CA GLU A 49 -3.76 -5.76 -15.91
C GLU A 49 -4.43 -4.93 -14.80
N MET A 50 -3.92 -3.74 -14.53
CA MET A 50 -4.49 -2.83 -13.51
C MET A 50 -5.89 -2.37 -13.89
N ALA A 51 -6.12 -2.01 -15.15
CA ALA A 51 -7.43 -1.62 -15.64
C ALA A 51 -8.44 -2.78 -15.59
N SER A 52 -7.99 -4.00 -15.91
CA SER A 52 -8.80 -5.20 -15.76
C SER A 52 -9.15 -5.47 -14.30
N SER A 53 -8.18 -5.39 -13.39
CA SER A 53 -8.42 -5.55 -11.95
C SER A 53 -9.34 -4.45 -11.40
N TYR A 54 -9.16 -3.22 -11.87
CA TYR A 54 -10.04 -2.10 -11.52
C TYR A 54 -11.47 -2.34 -12.00
N ALA A 55 -11.67 -2.78 -13.26
CA ALA A 55 -12.99 -3.13 -13.78
C ALA A 55 -13.66 -4.22 -12.94
N THR A 56 -12.90 -5.29 -12.62
CA THR A 56 -13.35 -6.37 -11.75
C THR A 56 -13.71 -5.84 -10.36
N SER A 57 -12.87 -4.99 -9.77
CA SER A 57 -13.15 -4.40 -8.44
C SER A 57 -14.40 -3.51 -8.43
N ILE A 58 -14.69 -2.79 -9.52
CA ILE A 58 -15.94 -2.02 -9.67
C ILE A 58 -17.14 -2.98 -9.78
N GLU A 59 -17.05 -4.01 -10.64
CA GLU A 59 -18.11 -5.02 -10.76
C GLU A 59 -18.31 -5.79 -9.46
N GLU A 60 -17.24 -6.13 -8.76
CA GLU A 60 -17.27 -6.81 -7.48
C GLU A 60 -17.72 -5.91 -6.34
N SER A 61 -17.37 -4.63 -6.32
CA SER A 61 -17.92 -3.69 -5.34
C SER A 61 -19.44 -3.58 -5.49
N GLN A 62 -19.94 -3.65 -6.71
CA GLN A 62 -21.37 -3.81 -6.99
C GLN A 62 -21.91 -5.19 -6.58
N SER A 63 -21.09 -6.23 -6.57
CA SER A 63 -21.42 -7.61 -6.18
C SER A 63 -21.04 -7.94 -4.73
N LEU A 64 -20.08 -7.25 -4.12
CA LEU A 64 -19.86 -7.20 -2.67
C LEU A 64 -21.07 -6.58 -1.93
N MET A 65 -21.90 -5.83 -2.65
CA MET A 65 -23.28 -5.54 -2.22
C MET A 65 -24.13 -6.82 -2.10
N SER A 66 -23.63 -8.00 -2.48
CA SER A 66 -24.34 -9.29 -2.31
C SER A 66 -23.97 -10.06 -1.03
N GLY A 67 -22.94 -9.61 -0.32
CA GLY A 67 -22.51 -10.24 0.93
C GLY A 67 -21.15 -10.92 0.85
N MET A 68 -20.42 -10.90 1.96
CA MET A 68 -19.13 -11.56 2.12
C MET A 68 -19.06 -12.22 3.49
N GLN A 69 -18.59 -13.46 3.53
CA GLN A 69 -18.25 -14.15 4.77
C GLN A 69 -16.73 -14.24 4.91
N SER A 70 -16.23 -13.96 6.11
CA SER A 70 -14.80 -14.12 6.39
C SER A 70 -14.57 -14.57 7.83
N ASP A 71 -13.70 -15.55 8.00
CA ASP A 71 -13.19 -15.98 9.30
C ASP A 71 -11.70 -15.64 9.40
N MET A 72 -11.36 -14.93 10.47
CA MET A 72 -9.99 -14.69 10.88
C MET A 72 -9.72 -15.44 12.18
N ILE A 73 -8.85 -16.41 12.15
CA ILE A 73 -8.53 -17.27 13.28
C ILE A 73 -7.11 -16.94 13.76
N LEU A 74 -7.02 -16.35 14.93
CA LEU A 74 -5.78 -16.07 15.64
C LEU A 74 -5.49 -17.19 16.60
N LYS A 75 -4.40 -17.95 16.40
CA LYS A 75 -3.98 -19.05 17.24
C LYS A 75 -2.85 -18.64 18.17
N PHE A 76 -2.88 -19.10 19.41
CA PHE A 76 -1.89 -18.81 20.42
C PHE A 76 -1.09 -20.06 20.77
N GLU A 77 0.18 -20.05 20.43
CA GLU A 77 1.14 -21.01 20.95
C GLU A 77 1.56 -20.68 22.39
N ASP A 78 2.43 -21.49 22.99
CA ASP A 78 2.84 -21.32 24.41
C ASP A 78 3.47 -19.93 24.67
N SER A 79 4.25 -19.41 23.72
CA SER A 79 4.84 -18.07 23.80
C SER A 79 3.78 -16.96 23.77
N GLY A 80 2.77 -17.10 22.89
CA GLY A 80 1.66 -16.16 22.78
C GLY A 80 0.78 -16.14 24.02
N ARG A 81 0.47 -17.31 24.59
CA ARG A 81 -0.26 -17.42 25.85
C ARG A 81 0.50 -16.79 27.02
N SER A 82 1.81 -16.96 27.04
CA SER A 82 2.68 -16.37 28.06
C SER A 82 2.67 -14.84 28.00
N LEU A 83 2.73 -14.27 26.79
CA LEU A 83 2.65 -12.82 26.60
C LEU A 83 1.27 -12.28 26.99
N LEU A 84 0.19 -12.94 26.59
CA LEU A 84 -1.16 -12.57 26.97
C LEU A 84 -1.33 -12.62 28.49
N GLY A 85 -0.77 -13.64 29.16
CA GLY A 85 -0.80 -13.77 30.60
C GLY A 85 -0.05 -12.67 31.35
N PHE A 86 0.90 -12.01 30.70
CA PHE A 86 1.57 -10.84 31.27
C PHE A 86 0.71 -9.57 31.21
N VAL A 87 -0.09 -9.42 30.16
CA VAL A 87 -0.93 -8.22 29.93
C VAL A 87 -2.33 -8.40 30.54
N ALA A 88 -2.88 -9.62 30.51
CA ALA A 88 -4.21 -9.89 31.01
C ALA A 88 -4.23 -9.96 32.53
N PRO A 89 -5.23 -9.35 33.24
CA PRO A 89 -5.36 -9.40 34.67
C PRO A 89 -5.91 -10.76 35.20
N PHE A 90 -6.04 -11.75 34.34
CA PHE A 90 -6.60 -13.08 34.62
C PHE A 90 -5.85 -14.18 33.87
N ASP A 91 -6.03 -15.43 34.29
CA ASP A 91 -5.39 -16.59 33.64
C ASP A 91 -5.96 -16.79 32.21
N VAL A 92 -5.07 -16.77 31.21
CA VAL A 92 -5.36 -16.99 29.81
C VAL A 92 -4.70 -18.25 29.24
N SER A 93 -4.13 -19.10 30.13
CA SER A 93 -3.43 -20.33 29.71
C SER A 93 -4.32 -21.34 28.96
N TRP A 94 -5.63 -21.21 29.10
CA TRP A 94 -6.65 -22.02 28.44
C TRP A 94 -6.99 -21.56 27.02
N LEU A 95 -6.52 -20.38 26.58
CA LEU A 95 -6.88 -19.78 25.30
C LEU A 95 -5.98 -20.32 24.19
N ASP A 96 -6.54 -21.14 23.30
CA ASP A 96 -5.85 -21.70 22.15
C ASP A 96 -6.06 -20.86 20.90
N ASN A 97 -7.28 -20.34 20.69
CA ASN A 97 -7.58 -19.47 19.55
C ASN A 97 -8.66 -18.43 19.85
N VAL A 98 -8.61 -17.34 19.07
CA VAL A 98 -9.71 -16.38 18.95
C VAL A 98 -10.12 -16.34 17.47
N THR A 99 -11.40 -16.59 17.21
CA THR A 99 -11.96 -16.46 15.86
C THR A 99 -12.85 -15.23 15.80
N LEU A 100 -12.61 -14.39 14.80
CA LEU A 100 -13.50 -13.33 14.38
C LEU A 100 -14.17 -13.78 13.09
N SER A 101 -15.47 -14.09 13.16
CA SER A 101 -16.28 -14.49 12.01
C SER A 101 -17.16 -13.30 11.61
N ASN A 102 -16.98 -12.80 10.41
CA ASN A 102 -17.74 -11.69 9.87
C ASN A 102 -18.66 -12.19 8.75
N ASP A 103 -19.90 -11.70 8.77
CA ASP A 103 -20.91 -11.89 7.75
C ASP A 103 -21.41 -10.49 7.38
N ILE A 104 -21.03 -10.01 6.20
CA ILE A 104 -21.36 -8.68 5.70
C ILE A 104 -22.47 -8.87 4.67
N SER A 105 -23.58 -8.17 4.84
CA SER A 105 -24.72 -8.21 3.92
C SER A 105 -25.18 -6.82 3.57
N PHE A 106 -25.67 -6.68 2.32
CA PHE A 106 -26.26 -5.43 1.83
C PHE A 106 -27.71 -5.71 1.42
N THR A 107 -28.62 -4.96 1.95
CA THR A 107 -30.04 -5.08 1.61
C THR A 107 -30.67 -3.70 1.46
N GLU A 108 -31.24 -3.42 0.29
CA GLU A 108 -31.90 -2.14 -0.02
C GLU A 108 -31.02 -0.91 0.26
N GLY A 109 -29.72 -0.99 -0.07
CA GLY A 109 -28.76 0.08 0.15
C GLY A 109 -28.25 0.22 1.60
N LYS A 110 -28.68 -0.67 2.51
CA LYS A 110 -28.23 -0.67 3.90
C LYS A 110 -27.23 -1.77 4.12
N GLU A 111 -26.17 -1.44 4.86
CA GLU A 111 -25.11 -2.38 5.24
C GLU A 111 -25.44 -3.03 6.59
N GLY A 112 -25.31 -4.36 6.64
CA GLY A 112 -25.38 -5.14 7.86
C GLY A 112 -24.11 -5.95 8.08
N ILE A 113 -23.51 -5.85 9.24
CA ILE A 113 -22.36 -6.65 9.65
C ILE A 113 -22.75 -7.48 10.86
N LEU A 114 -22.60 -8.79 10.74
CA LEU A 114 -22.74 -9.72 11.84
C LEU A 114 -21.35 -10.24 12.19
N MET A 115 -20.77 -9.74 13.27
CA MET A 115 -19.47 -10.20 13.75
C MET A 115 -19.68 -11.15 14.93
N LYS A 116 -19.10 -12.36 14.87
CA LYS A 116 -19.10 -13.33 15.96
C LYS A 116 -17.68 -13.43 16.51
N VAL A 117 -17.56 -13.37 17.82
CA VAL A 117 -16.29 -13.62 18.52
C VAL A 117 -16.38 -14.99 19.17
N LEU A 118 -15.44 -15.87 18.81
CA LEU A 118 -15.33 -17.20 19.37
C LEU A 118 -13.98 -17.33 20.11
N LEU A 119 -13.98 -17.98 21.26
CA LEU A 119 -12.78 -18.38 22.00
C LEU A 119 -12.74 -19.90 22.05
N ASN A 120 -11.66 -20.50 21.55
CA ASN A 120 -11.55 -21.97 21.41
C ASN A 120 -12.79 -22.55 20.74
N ASP A 121 -13.21 -21.97 19.61
CA ASP A 121 -14.38 -22.35 18.80
C ASP A 121 -15.75 -22.18 19.52
N ASN A 122 -15.76 -21.67 20.74
CA ASN A 122 -17.01 -21.40 21.46
C ASN A 122 -17.41 -19.93 21.30
N LYS A 123 -18.60 -19.72 20.74
CA LYS A 123 -19.12 -18.37 20.54
C LYS A 123 -19.34 -17.68 21.89
N ILE A 124 -18.71 -16.53 22.08
CA ILE A 124 -18.79 -15.71 23.29
C ILE A 124 -19.79 -14.57 23.13
N CYS A 125 -19.67 -13.86 21.98
CA CYS A 125 -20.59 -12.76 21.70
C CYS A 125 -20.79 -12.61 20.21
N THR A 126 -21.89 -11.94 19.89
CA THR A 126 -22.25 -11.51 18.55
C THR A 126 -22.38 -9.99 18.57
N LEU A 127 -21.73 -9.29 17.68
CA LEU A 127 -21.97 -7.88 17.42
C LEU A 127 -22.77 -7.77 16.12
N GLU A 128 -23.97 -7.23 16.24
CA GLU A 128 -24.78 -6.84 15.08
C GLU A 128 -24.59 -5.35 14.88
N TYR A 129 -24.26 -4.98 13.66
CA TYR A 129 -24.05 -3.60 13.24
C TYR A 129 -24.85 -3.35 11.97
N TYR A 130 -25.60 -2.26 11.92
CA TYR A 130 -26.34 -1.82 10.76
C TYR A 130 -26.07 -0.35 10.51
N LEU A 131 -25.74 -0.01 9.27
CA LEU A 131 -25.57 1.36 8.81
C LEU A 131 -26.70 1.69 7.81
N ASP A 132 -27.38 2.80 8.07
CA ASP A 132 -28.30 3.42 7.14
C ASP A 132 -27.60 4.65 6.53
N PRO A 133 -27.09 4.55 5.28
CA PRO A 133 -26.33 5.65 4.68
C PRO A 133 -27.17 6.90 4.42
N ASP A 134 -28.50 6.75 4.17
CA ASP A 134 -29.39 7.89 3.91
C ASP A 134 -29.57 8.80 5.13
N SER A 135 -29.66 8.19 6.32
CA SER A 135 -29.78 8.93 7.59
C SER A 135 -28.48 9.07 8.36
N GLN A 136 -27.42 8.40 7.91
CA GLN A 136 -26.13 8.26 8.61
C GLN A 136 -26.28 7.67 10.03
N ASP A 137 -27.35 6.90 10.24
CA ASP A 137 -27.63 6.26 11.52
C ASP A 137 -26.94 4.89 11.62
N ILE A 138 -26.28 4.69 12.72
CA ILE A 138 -25.65 3.42 13.11
C ILE A 138 -26.47 2.77 14.20
N TYR A 139 -26.76 1.50 14.03
CA TYR A 139 -27.45 0.67 15.00
C TYR A 139 -26.54 -0.49 15.40
N MET A 140 -26.26 -0.63 16.69
CA MET A 140 -25.42 -1.68 17.23
C MET A 140 -26.14 -2.47 18.31
N ARG A 141 -25.90 -3.77 18.36
CA ARG A 141 -26.44 -4.66 19.40
C ARG A 141 -25.48 -5.81 19.69
N ILE A 142 -25.41 -6.21 20.93
CA ILE A 142 -24.85 -7.48 21.37
C ILE A 142 -26.00 -8.32 21.91
N PRO A 143 -26.56 -9.26 21.14
CA PRO A 143 -27.76 -10.02 21.50
C PRO A 143 -27.62 -10.78 22.83
N GLU A 144 -26.42 -11.21 23.19
CA GLU A 144 -26.14 -11.91 24.44
C GLU A 144 -26.28 -11.00 25.68
N LEU A 145 -26.22 -9.66 25.50
CA LEU A 145 -26.33 -8.68 26.57
C LEU A 145 -27.69 -7.97 26.61
N SER A 146 -28.26 -7.70 25.43
CA SER A 146 -29.49 -6.93 25.28
C SER A 146 -30.20 -7.24 23.98
N ASP A 147 -31.55 -7.26 24.01
CA ASP A 147 -32.43 -7.33 22.86
C ASP A 147 -32.64 -5.96 22.17
N LYS A 148 -32.08 -4.89 22.74
CA LYS A 148 -32.24 -3.53 22.23
C LYS A 148 -30.99 -3.09 21.45
N TYR A 149 -31.24 -2.33 20.40
CA TYR A 149 -30.19 -1.65 19.66
C TYR A 149 -29.80 -0.34 20.34
N PHE A 150 -28.51 -0.09 20.41
CA PHE A 150 -27.95 1.23 20.62
C PHE A 150 -27.93 1.94 19.26
N LYS A 151 -28.44 3.16 19.22
CA LYS A 151 -28.44 4.00 18.02
C LYS A 151 -27.52 5.19 18.25
N THR A 152 -26.67 5.48 17.29
CA THR A 152 -25.89 6.72 17.21
C THR A 152 -25.92 7.24 15.77
N ASN A 153 -25.67 8.50 15.58
CA ASN A 153 -25.45 9.08 14.25
C ASN A 153 -23.95 9.11 13.96
N LEU A 154 -23.55 8.90 12.72
CA LEU A 154 -22.15 8.80 12.33
C LEU A 154 -21.42 10.13 12.56
N GLU A 155 -22.04 11.25 12.21
CA GLU A 155 -21.49 12.60 12.41
C GLU A 155 -21.29 12.88 13.91
N GLU A 156 -22.29 12.59 14.75
CA GLU A 156 -22.18 12.74 16.20
C GLU A 156 -21.08 11.85 16.81
N ALA A 157 -20.90 10.62 16.28
CA ALA A 157 -19.86 9.70 16.73
C ALA A 157 -18.47 10.18 16.33
N ALA A 158 -18.32 10.73 15.12
CA ALA A 158 -17.08 11.30 14.61
C ALA A 158 -16.66 12.53 15.46
N ASP A 159 -17.58 13.42 15.74
CA ASP A 159 -17.33 14.61 16.55
C ASP A 159 -16.90 14.24 18.00
N GLN A 160 -17.55 13.23 18.59
CA GLN A 160 -17.15 12.73 19.91
C GLN A 160 -15.76 12.11 19.91
N GLN A 161 -15.42 11.36 18.87
CA GLN A 161 -14.09 10.76 18.76
C GLN A 161 -13.00 11.80 18.51
N ALA A 162 -13.28 12.81 17.69
CA ALA A 162 -12.41 13.93 17.46
C ALA A 162 -12.11 14.69 18.76
N ALA A 163 -13.14 14.99 19.56
CA ALA A 163 -13.00 15.63 20.86
C ALA A 163 -12.21 14.77 21.88
N ASN A 164 -12.33 13.45 21.82
CA ASN A 164 -11.55 12.55 22.68
C ASN A 164 -10.07 12.55 22.28
N ILE A 165 -9.77 12.51 20.97
CA ILE A 165 -8.39 12.60 20.47
C ILE A 165 -7.76 13.93 20.83
N GLU A 166 -8.51 15.04 20.76
CA GLU A 166 -8.05 16.36 21.15
C GLU A 166 -7.69 16.40 22.64
N ASN A 167 -8.53 15.87 23.51
CA ASN A 167 -8.26 15.77 24.95
C ASN A 167 -7.04 14.89 25.25
N ASP A 168 -6.90 13.72 24.56
CA ASP A 168 -5.76 12.84 24.75
C ASP A 168 -4.45 13.48 24.27
N LEU A 169 -4.48 14.27 23.19
CA LEU A 169 -3.34 15.05 22.70
C LEU A 169 -2.95 16.18 23.64
N GLU A 170 -3.94 16.87 24.27
CA GLU A 170 -3.69 17.88 25.29
C GLU A 170 -3.03 17.28 26.54
N GLU A 171 -3.44 16.06 26.94
CA GLU A 171 -2.81 15.35 28.07
C GLU A 171 -1.37 14.88 27.79
N LEU A 172 -1.05 14.62 26.51
CA LEU A 172 0.28 14.16 26.06
C LEU A 172 1.25 15.32 25.77
N THR A 173 0.77 16.56 25.57
CA THR A 173 1.62 17.72 25.36
C THR A 173 2.09 18.28 26.72
N PRO A 174 3.40 18.31 27.01
CA PRO A 174 3.90 18.96 28.24
C PRO A 174 3.59 20.47 28.21
N ASP A 175 3.21 21.02 29.36
CA ASP A 175 2.85 22.43 29.60
C ASP A 175 3.90 23.48 29.12
N ASP A 176 5.09 23.04 28.69
CA ASP A 176 6.22 23.87 28.25
C ASP A 176 6.56 23.75 26.74
N SER A 177 5.74 23.09 25.93
CA SER A 177 6.01 23.00 24.49
C SER A 177 5.32 24.14 23.73
N ASP A 178 6.10 25.10 23.20
CA ASP A 178 5.67 26.11 22.19
C ASP A 178 5.26 25.48 20.82
N ALA A 179 4.91 24.19 20.79
CA ALA A 179 4.40 23.53 19.60
C ALA A 179 2.87 23.69 19.57
N ASP A 180 2.43 24.76 18.92
CA ASP A 180 1.03 24.91 18.46
C ASP A 180 0.73 23.79 17.47
N ILE A 181 0.29 22.63 17.95
CA ILE A 181 -0.27 21.57 17.10
C ILE A 181 -1.69 22.06 16.77
N PRO A 182 -2.03 22.32 15.50
CA PRO A 182 -3.36 22.80 15.14
C PRO A 182 -4.37 21.64 15.26
N THR A 183 -4.83 21.39 16.49
CA THR A 183 -5.78 20.32 16.84
C THR A 183 -7.15 20.56 16.20
N ASP A 184 -7.58 21.82 16.10
CA ASP A 184 -8.85 22.22 15.48
C ASP A 184 -9.01 21.73 14.03
N ASN A 185 -7.89 21.64 13.28
CA ASN A 185 -7.90 21.14 11.90
C ASN A 185 -7.94 19.60 11.81
N PHE A 186 -7.50 18.88 12.85
CA PHE A 186 -7.47 17.41 12.81
C PHE A 186 -8.86 16.83 13.07
N ALA A 187 -9.61 17.38 14.00
CA ALA A 187 -10.96 16.96 14.33
C ALA A 187 -11.92 17.13 13.15
N SER A 188 -11.91 18.33 12.51
CA SER A 188 -12.72 18.58 11.33
C SER A 188 -12.29 17.71 10.15
N ALA A 189 -10.99 17.54 9.90
CA ALA A 189 -10.48 16.68 8.82
C ALA A 189 -10.85 15.20 9.04
N TYR A 190 -10.91 14.72 10.28
CA TYR A 190 -11.33 13.36 10.59
C TYR A 190 -12.83 13.16 10.38
N SER A 191 -13.67 14.11 10.85
CA SER A 191 -15.12 14.11 10.63
C SER A 191 -15.46 14.21 9.14
N ASP A 192 -14.82 15.12 8.42
CA ASP A 192 -14.98 15.28 6.97
C ASP A 192 -14.53 14.01 6.22
N SER A 193 -13.44 13.37 6.65
CA SER A 193 -12.94 12.12 6.07
C SER A 193 -13.92 10.96 6.29
N LEU A 194 -14.54 10.84 7.47
CA LEU A 194 -15.53 9.80 7.75
C LEU A 194 -16.82 10.04 6.97
N SER A 195 -17.34 11.27 6.96
CA SER A 195 -18.52 11.65 6.19
C SER A 195 -18.30 11.45 4.70
N LEU A 196 -17.10 11.78 4.20
CA LEU A 196 -16.68 11.53 2.83
C LEU A 196 -16.62 10.01 2.55
N THR A 197 -16.07 9.22 3.45
CA THR A 197 -15.96 7.76 3.29
C THR A 197 -17.34 7.12 3.17
N VAL A 198 -18.30 7.53 3.97
CA VAL A 198 -19.66 6.97 3.92
C VAL A 198 -20.43 7.42 2.68
N SER A 199 -20.35 8.71 2.33
CA SER A 199 -20.95 9.19 1.07
C SER A 199 -20.26 8.58 -0.16
N MET A 200 -18.94 8.40 -0.11
CA MET A 200 -18.18 7.73 -1.16
C MET A 200 -18.57 6.25 -1.33
N MET A 201 -18.92 5.52 -0.27
CA MET A 201 -19.34 4.12 -0.40
C MET A 201 -20.63 3.96 -1.23
N SER A 202 -21.58 4.89 -1.13
CA SER A 202 -22.82 4.84 -1.92
C SER A 202 -22.65 5.40 -3.34
N ASP A 203 -21.85 6.44 -3.52
CA ASP A 203 -21.73 7.18 -4.77
C ASP A 203 -20.45 6.87 -5.57
N LEU A 204 -19.46 6.22 -4.93
CA LEU A 204 -18.16 5.91 -5.56
C LEU A 204 -18.31 5.03 -6.80
N SER A 205 -19.19 4.05 -6.73
CA SER A 205 -19.47 3.16 -7.86
C SER A 205 -20.13 3.91 -9.04
N ALA A 206 -20.92 4.96 -8.75
CA ALA A 206 -21.57 5.80 -9.76
C ALA A 206 -20.65 6.93 -10.28
N ALA A 207 -19.61 7.29 -9.52
CA ALA A 207 -18.62 8.31 -9.87
C ALA A 207 -17.30 7.72 -10.38
N ALA A 208 -17.13 6.39 -10.33
CA ALA A 208 -15.94 5.72 -10.78
C ALA A 208 -15.76 5.91 -12.30
N PRO A 209 -14.56 6.33 -12.77
CA PRO A 209 -14.26 6.40 -14.19
C PRO A 209 -14.39 5.03 -14.86
N GLU A 210 -14.68 5.01 -16.14
CA GLU A 210 -14.62 3.75 -16.91
C GLU A 210 -13.19 3.19 -16.92
N ALA A 211 -13.05 1.87 -16.84
CA ALA A 211 -11.74 1.21 -16.82
C ALA A 211 -10.87 1.57 -18.04
N SER A 212 -11.50 1.79 -19.19
CA SER A 212 -10.81 2.23 -20.42
C SER A 212 -10.23 3.64 -20.31
N VAL A 213 -10.86 4.53 -19.56
CA VAL A 213 -10.35 5.89 -19.28
C VAL A 213 -9.15 5.81 -18.34
N VAL A 214 -9.29 5.01 -17.27
CA VAL A 214 -8.19 4.75 -16.33
C VAL A 214 -6.98 4.13 -17.05
N GLU A 215 -7.20 3.13 -17.91
CA GLU A 215 -6.15 2.52 -18.75
C GLU A 215 -5.45 3.57 -19.61
N THR A 216 -6.22 4.41 -20.31
CA THR A 216 -5.68 5.46 -21.19
C THR A 216 -4.82 6.46 -20.42
N LEU A 217 -5.30 6.94 -19.26
CA LEU A 217 -4.57 7.90 -18.43
C LEU A 217 -3.29 7.29 -17.86
N LEU A 218 -3.38 6.08 -17.30
CA LEU A 218 -2.22 5.39 -16.74
C LEU A 218 -1.16 5.11 -17.81
N ASP A 219 -1.55 4.63 -18.99
CA ASP A 219 -0.61 4.36 -20.09
C ASP A 219 0.04 5.65 -20.58
N LYS A 220 -0.75 6.69 -20.81
CA LYS A 220 -0.29 8.01 -21.25
C LYS A 220 0.75 8.59 -20.31
N TYR A 221 0.40 8.77 -19.04
CA TYR A 221 1.29 9.43 -18.07
C TYR A 221 2.46 8.55 -17.62
N GLY A 222 2.24 7.26 -17.50
CA GLY A 222 3.29 6.31 -17.12
C GLY A 222 4.35 6.16 -18.24
N SER A 223 3.94 6.13 -19.50
CA SER A 223 4.90 6.05 -20.62
C SER A 223 5.81 7.28 -20.72
N MET A 224 5.31 8.47 -20.32
CA MET A 224 6.10 9.70 -20.32
C MET A 224 7.30 9.65 -19.36
N LEU A 225 7.24 8.82 -18.31
CA LEU A 225 8.35 8.66 -17.35
C LEU A 225 9.63 8.14 -18.02
N PHE A 226 9.50 7.43 -19.13
CA PHE A 226 10.61 6.79 -19.83
C PHE A 226 11.09 7.58 -21.07
N ASP A 227 10.50 8.75 -21.39
CA ASP A 227 10.83 9.51 -22.61
C ASP A 227 12.21 10.17 -22.57
N ASN A 228 12.69 10.53 -21.37
CA ASN A 228 13.94 11.27 -21.22
C ASN A 228 15.02 10.45 -20.50
N VAL A 229 15.01 9.13 -20.67
CA VAL A 229 16.04 8.24 -20.10
C VAL A 229 17.20 8.15 -21.06
N THR A 230 18.41 8.45 -20.59
CA THR A 230 19.65 8.17 -21.31
C THR A 230 20.01 6.70 -21.12
N GLU A 231 20.08 5.95 -22.21
CA GLU A 231 20.31 4.50 -22.18
C GLU A 231 21.81 4.16 -22.10
N GLY A 232 22.13 3.18 -21.26
CA GLY A 232 23.44 2.58 -21.14
C GLY A 232 23.63 1.35 -22.04
N GLU A 233 24.79 0.70 -21.92
CA GLU A 233 25.06 -0.55 -22.60
C GLU A 233 24.36 -1.73 -21.89
N SER A 234 23.91 -2.72 -22.67
CA SER A 234 23.37 -3.95 -22.08
C SER A 234 24.48 -4.95 -21.77
N SER A 235 24.28 -5.75 -20.72
CA SER A 235 25.21 -6.80 -20.28
C SER A 235 24.47 -8.07 -19.86
N GLN A 236 25.21 -9.15 -19.58
CA GLN A 236 24.65 -10.39 -19.05
C GLN A 236 25.09 -10.56 -17.60
N GLU A 237 24.13 -10.82 -16.71
CA GLU A 237 24.40 -11.05 -15.29
C GLU A 237 23.49 -12.17 -14.74
N THR A 238 23.98 -12.87 -13.73
CA THR A 238 23.15 -13.79 -12.95
C THR A 238 22.54 -13.03 -11.77
N LEU A 239 21.22 -12.89 -11.75
CA LEU A 239 20.46 -12.31 -10.66
C LEU A 239 20.17 -13.37 -9.60
N THR A 240 20.34 -13.04 -8.31
CA THR A 240 20.03 -13.95 -7.21
C THR A 240 19.19 -13.25 -6.17
N ALA A 241 18.03 -13.84 -5.85
CA ALA A 241 17.17 -13.42 -4.75
C ALA A 241 16.78 -14.66 -3.94
N GLY A 242 16.83 -14.56 -2.61
CA GLY A 242 16.74 -15.75 -1.76
C GLY A 242 17.82 -16.78 -2.16
N ASP A 243 17.40 -18.03 -2.36
CA ASP A 243 18.28 -19.12 -2.78
C ASP A 243 18.18 -19.42 -4.29
N ILE A 244 17.47 -18.60 -5.07
CA ILE A 244 17.18 -18.82 -6.49
C ILE A 244 18.01 -17.87 -7.34
N SER A 245 18.74 -18.44 -8.32
CA SER A 245 19.56 -17.69 -9.27
C SER A 245 19.00 -17.83 -10.68
N GLN A 246 19.05 -16.77 -11.48
CA GLN A 246 18.52 -16.71 -12.82
C GLN A 246 19.42 -15.83 -13.72
N ASP A 247 19.76 -16.32 -14.92
CA ASP A 247 20.51 -15.52 -15.89
C ASP A 247 19.61 -14.50 -16.56
N CYS A 248 20.09 -13.26 -16.63
CA CYS A 248 19.33 -12.12 -17.14
C CYS A 248 20.20 -11.25 -18.06
N THR A 249 19.54 -10.58 -18.99
CA THR A 249 20.11 -9.43 -19.69
C THR A 249 19.84 -8.17 -18.87
N VAL A 250 20.87 -7.41 -18.59
CA VAL A 250 20.78 -6.16 -17.85
C VAL A 250 20.69 -5.01 -18.83
N TYR A 251 19.79 -4.09 -18.56
CA TYR A 251 19.68 -2.82 -19.26
C TYR A 251 19.82 -1.69 -18.24
N GLU A 252 20.58 -0.67 -18.60
CA GLU A 252 20.84 0.48 -17.73
C GLU A 252 20.22 1.74 -18.33
N GLY A 253 19.74 2.59 -17.47
CA GLY A 253 19.21 3.91 -17.79
C GLY A 253 19.69 4.95 -16.79
N GLN A 254 19.78 6.19 -17.25
CA GLN A 254 20.14 7.33 -16.43
C GLN A 254 19.18 8.48 -16.68
N ILE A 255 18.73 9.14 -15.61
CA ILE A 255 17.86 10.31 -15.68
C ILE A 255 18.56 11.46 -14.97
N SER A 256 18.94 12.51 -15.69
CA SER A 256 19.50 13.72 -15.09
C SER A 256 18.44 14.50 -14.31
N ALA A 257 18.88 15.37 -13.39
CA ALA A 257 17.96 16.26 -12.69
C ALA A 257 17.20 17.19 -13.67
N GLU A 258 17.82 17.60 -14.76
CA GLU A 258 17.20 18.38 -15.82
C GLU A 258 16.11 17.59 -16.55
N ASP A 259 16.39 16.33 -16.94
CA ASP A 259 15.42 15.45 -17.59
C ASP A 259 14.25 15.08 -16.68
N ALA A 260 14.51 14.88 -15.39
CA ALA A 260 13.45 14.64 -14.40
C ALA A 260 12.49 15.84 -14.29
N VAL A 261 13.04 17.07 -14.20
CA VAL A 261 12.24 18.31 -14.18
C VAL A 261 11.47 18.49 -15.49
N LYS A 262 12.11 18.23 -16.63
CA LYS A 262 11.49 18.31 -17.95
C LYS A 262 10.33 17.31 -18.09
N THR A 263 10.51 16.06 -17.64
CA THR A 263 9.46 15.03 -17.64
C THR A 263 8.29 15.44 -16.74
N ALA A 264 8.58 15.87 -15.50
CA ALA A 264 7.55 16.31 -14.57
C ALA A 264 6.76 17.52 -15.11
N THR A 265 7.45 18.48 -15.72
CA THR A 265 6.83 19.65 -16.38
C THR A 265 5.89 19.19 -17.51
N ALA A 266 6.36 18.30 -18.38
CA ALA A 266 5.57 17.79 -19.51
C ALA A 266 4.31 17.05 -19.02
N ILE A 267 4.42 16.23 -17.96
CA ILE A 267 3.29 15.53 -17.34
C ILE A 267 2.27 16.53 -16.80
N LEU A 268 2.71 17.55 -16.04
CA LEU A 268 1.81 18.54 -15.48
C LEU A 268 1.14 19.41 -16.54
N GLU A 269 1.89 19.83 -17.58
CA GLU A 269 1.32 20.60 -18.70
C GLU A 269 0.27 19.79 -19.47
N GLU A 270 0.54 18.53 -19.70
CA GLU A 270 -0.42 17.62 -20.35
C GLU A 270 -1.64 17.38 -19.49
N ALA A 271 -1.47 17.10 -18.19
CA ALA A 271 -2.56 16.85 -17.26
C ALA A 271 -3.48 18.08 -17.10
N LYS A 272 -2.92 19.29 -17.18
CA LYS A 272 -3.69 20.53 -17.07
C LYS A 272 -4.76 20.70 -18.15
N SER A 273 -4.53 20.11 -19.33
CA SER A 273 -5.40 20.23 -20.50
C SER A 273 -6.04 18.90 -20.93
N ASP A 274 -5.95 17.89 -20.10
CA ASP A 274 -6.45 16.56 -20.40
C ASP A 274 -7.96 16.49 -20.16
N SER A 275 -8.73 16.29 -21.23
CA SER A 275 -10.18 16.23 -21.18
C SER A 275 -10.73 15.04 -20.38
N ASP A 276 -9.97 13.95 -20.27
CA ASP A 276 -10.41 12.79 -19.50
C ASP A 276 -10.29 13.07 -18.00
N ILE A 277 -9.22 13.76 -17.58
CA ILE A 277 -9.06 14.27 -16.21
C ILE A 277 -10.17 15.29 -15.89
N GLU A 278 -10.42 16.25 -16.78
CA GLU A 278 -11.46 17.25 -16.62
C GLU A 278 -12.84 16.58 -16.42
N ASN A 279 -13.21 15.63 -17.27
CA ASN A 279 -14.46 14.89 -17.15
C ASN A 279 -14.60 14.09 -15.84
N ILE A 280 -13.49 13.51 -15.33
CA ILE A 280 -13.48 12.83 -14.04
C ILE A 280 -13.75 13.82 -12.92
N LEU A 281 -13.05 14.95 -12.91
CA LEU A 281 -13.19 15.98 -11.86
C LEU A 281 -14.59 16.60 -11.87
N ASP A 282 -15.16 16.86 -13.04
CA ASP A 282 -16.51 17.36 -13.18
C ASP A 282 -17.54 16.35 -12.65
N THR A 283 -17.37 15.06 -13.01
CA THR A 283 -18.21 13.98 -12.51
C THR A 283 -18.12 13.87 -10.98
N TRP A 284 -16.95 13.96 -10.43
CA TRP A 284 -16.75 13.91 -8.97
C TRP A 284 -17.33 15.13 -8.28
N THR A 285 -17.16 16.32 -8.84
CA THR A 285 -17.76 17.55 -8.31
C THR A 285 -19.29 17.44 -8.28
N GLU A 286 -19.89 16.89 -9.33
CA GLU A 286 -21.34 16.70 -9.41
C GLU A 286 -21.87 15.62 -8.46
N LYS A 287 -21.18 14.47 -8.39
CA LYS A 287 -21.65 13.27 -7.68
C LYS A 287 -21.34 13.25 -6.20
N LEU A 288 -20.15 13.75 -5.80
CA LEU A 288 -19.70 13.71 -4.42
C LEU A 288 -20.17 14.90 -3.58
N SER A 289 -21.09 15.70 -4.12
CA SER A 289 -21.67 16.88 -3.43
C SER A 289 -20.63 17.79 -2.79
N SER A 290 -19.42 17.82 -3.37
CA SER A 290 -18.32 18.67 -2.90
C SER A 290 -18.74 20.14 -3.03
N ASN A 291 -18.63 20.89 -1.93
CA ASN A 291 -18.80 22.35 -1.96
C ASN A 291 -17.59 23.04 -2.64
N GLU A 292 -16.55 22.30 -2.96
CA GLU A 292 -15.34 22.76 -3.63
C GLU A 292 -15.38 22.37 -5.11
N ASP A 293 -14.98 23.29 -5.97
CA ASP A 293 -14.75 23.02 -7.39
C ASP A 293 -13.43 22.25 -7.52
N LEU A 294 -13.53 20.92 -7.71
CA LEU A 294 -12.38 20.04 -7.81
C LEU A 294 -11.51 20.38 -9.03
N HIS A 295 -12.11 20.89 -10.11
CA HIS A 295 -11.38 21.31 -11.30
C HIS A 295 -10.52 22.56 -10.99
N GLU A 296 -11.07 23.56 -10.29
CA GLU A 296 -10.32 24.76 -9.89
C GLU A 296 -9.17 24.39 -8.94
N SER A 297 -9.45 23.52 -7.97
CA SER A 297 -8.44 23.04 -6.99
C SER A 297 -7.32 22.26 -7.69
N PHE A 298 -7.65 21.36 -8.62
CA PHE A 298 -6.68 20.62 -9.42
C PHE A 298 -5.84 21.57 -10.30
N THR A 299 -6.48 22.48 -11.04
CA THR A 299 -5.79 23.44 -11.90
C THR A 299 -4.79 24.25 -11.12
N LYS A 300 -5.19 24.73 -9.94
CA LYS A 300 -4.31 25.47 -9.05
C LYS A 300 -3.14 24.63 -8.56
N ALA A 301 -3.39 23.38 -8.15
CA ALA A 301 -2.32 22.48 -7.71
C ALA A 301 -1.31 22.20 -8.83
N VAL A 302 -1.77 22.04 -10.06
CA VAL A 302 -0.90 21.87 -11.23
C VAL A 302 -0.10 23.16 -11.50
N GLU A 303 -0.71 24.34 -11.42
CA GLU A 303 -0.02 25.62 -11.60
C GLU A 303 1.04 25.86 -10.52
N ASP A 304 0.71 25.60 -9.26
CA ASP A 304 1.66 25.68 -8.14
C ASP A 304 2.83 24.68 -8.35
N GLY A 305 2.55 23.48 -8.86
CA GLY A 305 3.56 22.48 -9.22
C GLY A 305 4.46 22.95 -10.37
N LEU A 306 3.90 23.51 -11.42
CA LEU A 306 4.66 24.06 -12.56
C LEU A 306 5.53 25.25 -12.13
N ASP A 307 5.03 26.14 -11.28
CA ASP A 307 5.81 27.27 -10.76
C ASP A 307 6.93 26.78 -9.85
N PHE A 308 6.68 25.74 -9.03
CA PHE A 308 7.71 25.08 -8.24
C PHE A 308 8.83 24.49 -9.12
N LEU A 309 8.48 23.81 -10.22
CA LEU A 309 9.46 23.23 -11.15
C LEU A 309 10.26 24.30 -11.92
N LYS A 310 9.67 25.45 -12.26
CA LYS A 310 10.38 26.59 -12.88
C LYS A 310 11.47 27.17 -12.00
N ASP A 311 11.22 27.19 -10.67
CA ASP A 311 12.18 27.66 -9.66
C ASP A 311 13.21 26.58 -9.29
N ALA A 312 13.04 25.35 -9.79
CA ALA A 312 14.00 24.26 -9.61
C ALA A 312 15.27 24.59 -10.39
N ASP A 313 16.29 25.05 -9.66
CA ASP A 313 17.59 25.38 -10.23
C ASP A 313 18.33 24.08 -10.58
N THR A 314 18.29 23.72 -11.87
CA THR A 314 19.06 22.61 -12.44
C THR A 314 20.51 23.03 -12.81
N GLY A 315 20.86 24.31 -12.69
CA GLY A 315 22.19 24.83 -12.95
C GLY A 315 23.22 24.39 -11.89
N ASP A 316 24.38 23.96 -12.29
CA ASP A 316 25.48 23.35 -11.54
C ASP A 316 25.22 21.88 -11.07
N SER A 317 24.21 21.19 -11.60
CA SER A 317 23.90 19.81 -11.22
C SER A 317 24.37 18.75 -12.22
N ASP A 318 25.39 19.02 -13.00
CA ASP A 318 25.98 18.06 -13.95
C ASP A 318 26.38 16.71 -13.31
N ASP A 319 26.46 16.67 -11.96
CA ASP A 319 26.88 15.50 -11.19
C ASP A 319 25.71 14.78 -10.44
N SER A 320 24.43 15.20 -10.63
CA SER A 320 23.30 14.56 -9.92
C SER A 320 22.35 13.87 -10.90
N HIS A 321 22.14 12.55 -10.72
CA HIS A 321 21.27 11.76 -11.57
C HIS A 321 20.71 10.53 -10.87
N LEU A 322 19.62 10.00 -11.39
CA LEU A 322 19.13 8.68 -11.04
C LEU A 322 19.72 7.66 -12.01
N ASN A 323 20.36 6.64 -11.46
CA ASN A 323 20.73 5.44 -12.20
C ASN A 323 19.62 4.40 -11.99
N THR A 324 19.16 3.82 -13.08
CA THR A 324 18.19 2.75 -13.06
C THR A 324 18.74 1.55 -13.82
N ARG A 325 18.47 0.36 -13.29
CA ARG A 325 18.91 -0.90 -13.88
C ARG A 325 17.77 -1.90 -13.81
N ILE A 326 17.51 -2.59 -14.90
CA ILE A 326 16.55 -3.68 -14.97
C ILE A 326 17.25 -4.97 -15.42
N TRP A 327 16.81 -6.08 -14.85
CA TRP A 327 17.22 -7.43 -15.22
C TRP A 327 16.05 -8.09 -15.95
N VAL A 328 16.28 -8.51 -17.18
CA VAL A 328 15.28 -9.12 -18.04
C VAL A 328 15.68 -10.58 -18.29
N ASP A 329 14.80 -11.50 -17.96
CA ASP A 329 15.05 -12.93 -18.16
C ASP A 329 14.85 -13.37 -19.61
N GLU A 330 15.14 -14.64 -19.91
CA GLU A 330 15.02 -15.22 -21.26
C GLU A 330 13.58 -15.20 -21.82
N THR A 331 12.57 -15.04 -20.96
CA THR A 331 11.16 -14.94 -21.36
C THR A 331 10.73 -13.51 -21.65
N GLY A 332 11.63 -12.54 -21.47
CA GLY A 332 11.34 -11.11 -21.57
C GLY A 332 10.67 -10.51 -20.33
N ARG A 333 10.64 -11.22 -19.21
CA ARG A 333 10.09 -10.71 -17.95
C ARG A 333 11.16 -9.89 -17.22
N ILE A 334 10.77 -8.72 -16.68
CA ILE A 334 11.62 -7.99 -15.74
C ILE A 334 11.67 -8.80 -14.42
N ALA A 335 12.84 -9.34 -14.12
CA ALA A 335 13.11 -10.13 -12.93
C ALA A 335 13.71 -9.30 -11.78
N GLY A 336 14.17 -8.08 -12.07
CA GLY A 336 14.70 -7.20 -11.05
C GLY A 336 14.77 -5.75 -11.52
N ARG A 337 14.79 -4.84 -10.56
CA ARG A 337 14.90 -3.40 -10.76
C ARG A 337 15.70 -2.78 -9.63
N LYS A 338 16.66 -1.93 -9.97
CA LYS A 338 17.43 -1.16 -9.01
C LYS A 338 17.41 0.30 -9.39
N ILE A 339 17.19 1.17 -8.41
CA ILE A 339 17.20 2.61 -8.57
C ILE A 339 18.17 3.19 -7.53
N GLU A 340 19.10 4.02 -7.99
CA GLU A 340 20.11 4.65 -7.17
C GLU A 340 20.17 6.14 -7.47
N PHE A 341 20.26 6.96 -6.45
CA PHE A 341 20.53 8.38 -6.59
C PHE A 341 22.03 8.63 -6.47
N GLN A 342 22.61 9.27 -7.46
CA GLN A 342 24.01 9.65 -7.46
C GLN A 342 24.15 11.18 -7.35
N GLU A 343 25.02 11.65 -6.46
CA GLU A 343 25.44 13.05 -6.32
C GLU A 343 26.96 13.10 -6.25
N GLY A 344 27.61 13.45 -7.37
CA GLY A 344 29.05 13.33 -7.52
C GLY A 344 29.51 11.87 -7.39
N ASP A 345 30.44 11.62 -6.45
CA ASP A 345 30.95 10.27 -6.14
C ASP A 345 30.05 9.48 -5.17
N LYS A 346 29.04 10.12 -4.59
CA LYS A 346 28.15 9.48 -3.62
C LYS A 346 26.98 8.82 -4.32
N ILE A 347 26.86 7.50 -4.16
CA ILE A 347 25.70 6.71 -4.60
C ILE A 347 24.87 6.36 -3.37
N THR A 348 23.58 6.62 -3.44
CA THR A 348 22.60 6.27 -2.40
C THR A 348 21.58 5.33 -3.04
N PRO A 349 21.47 4.05 -2.61
CA PRO A 349 20.41 3.17 -3.06
C PRO A 349 19.05 3.77 -2.67
N VAL A 350 18.07 3.63 -3.56
CA VAL A 350 16.69 4.08 -3.30
C VAL A 350 15.76 2.89 -3.25
N LEU A 351 15.84 2.03 -4.25
CA LEU A 351 15.04 0.83 -4.39
C LEU A 351 15.91 -0.29 -4.97
N ASN A 352 15.78 -1.49 -4.42
CA ASN A 352 16.25 -2.72 -5.05
C ASN A 352 15.14 -3.77 -4.91
N TRP A 353 14.56 -4.16 -6.06
CA TRP A 353 13.55 -5.19 -6.14
C TRP A 353 14.03 -6.31 -7.05
N GLN A 354 13.86 -7.55 -6.63
CA GLN A 354 14.25 -8.74 -7.38
C GLN A 354 13.24 -9.86 -7.15
N MET A 355 12.92 -10.58 -8.21
CA MET A 355 12.07 -11.78 -8.17
C MET A 355 12.59 -12.80 -9.18
N THR A 356 13.48 -13.65 -8.73
CA THR A 356 14.04 -14.76 -9.52
C THR A 356 13.09 -15.95 -9.54
N ARG A 357 13.18 -16.80 -10.57
CA ARG A 357 12.34 -18.00 -10.72
C ARG A 357 13.14 -19.19 -11.25
N ASP A 358 12.78 -20.38 -10.73
CA ASP A 358 13.17 -21.67 -11.26
C ASP A 358 11.96 -22.62 -11.20
N GLY A 359 11.27 -22.77 -12.32
CA GLY A 359 10.00 -23.50 -12.39
C GLY A 359 8.91 -22.85 -11.54
N SER A 360 8.42 -23.60 -10.54
CA SER A 360 7.44 -23.11 -9.56
C SER A 360 8.07 -22.35 -8.41
N ASP A 361 9.37 -22.46 -8.22
CA ASP A 361 10.09 -21.85 -7.13
C ASP A 361 10.47 -20.41 -7.48
N PHE A 362 10.46 -19.52 -6.48
CA PHE A 362 10.88 -18.13 -6.67
C PHE A 362 11.64 -17.61 -5.44
N GLY A 363 12.58 -16.72 -5.72
CA GLY A 363 13.26 -15.92 -4.72
C GLY A 363 12.78 -14.46 -4.81
N TYR A 364 12.73 -13.78 -3.69
CA TYR A 364 12.24 -12.40 -3.59
C TYR A 364 13.16 -11.54 -2.73
N LEU A 365 13.41 -10.32 -3.17
CA LEU A 365 14.08 -9.26 -2.43
C LEU A 365 13.41 -7.93 -2.77
N LEU A 366 13.01 -7.19 -1.75
CA LEU A 366 12.69 -5.77 -1.84
C LEU A 366 13.48 -5.06 -0.76
N SER A 367 14.27 -4.05 -1.12
CA SER A 367 14.92 -3.17 -0.15
C SER A 367 14.73 -1.71 -0.53
N ILE A 368 14.49 -0.89 0.49
CA ILE A 368 14.29 0.55 0.38
C ILE A 368 15.21 1.20 1.41
N GLU A 369 16.04 2.12 0.96
CA GLU A 369 16.85 2.93 1.86
C GLU A 369 16.07 4.15 2.33
N THR A 370 16.09 4.39 3.63
CA THR A 370 15.46 5.55 4.27
C THR A 370 16.53 6.44 4.89
N ASP A 371 16.43 7.74 4.69
CA ASP A 371 17.49 8.74 5.08
C ASP A 371 17.90 8.66 6.55
N ASP A 372 16.98 8.31 7.46
CA ASP A 372 17.19 8.37 8.91
C ASP A 372 17.08 7.00 9.61
N SER A 373 16.57 5.98 8.93
CA SER A 373 16.22 4.69 9.56
C SER A 373 16.99 3.50 8.99
N GLY A 374 17.96 3.74 8.09
CA GLY A 374 18.74 2.67 7.45
C GLY A 374 17.97 1.96 6.33
N THR A 375 18.34 0.72 6.02
CA THR A 375 17.73 -0.08 4.95
C THR A 375 16.64 -0.98 5.51
N LEU A 376 15.41 -0.81 5.03
CA LEU A 376 14.32 -1.75 5.26
C LEU A 376 14.28 -2.77 4.13
N SER A 377 14.25 -4.05 4.45
CA SER A 377 14.19 -5.11 3.44
C SER A 377 13.14 -6.17 3.76
N LEU A 378 12.54 -6.70 2.69
CA LEU A 378 11.72 -7.92 2.68
C LEU A 378 12.41 -8.90 1.73
N SER A 379 12.88 -10.02 2.24
CA SER A 379 13.56 -11.04 1.45
C SER A 379 13.01 -12.42 1.78
N GLY A 380 13.09 -13.35 0.83
CA GLY A 380 12.61 -14.72 1.06
C GLY A 380 12.59 -15.56 -0.19
N SER A 381 12.02 -16.74 -0.05
CA SER A 381 11.76 -17.67 -1.13
C SER A 381 10.45 -18.40 -0.93
N GLY A 382 9.90 -18.91 -2.00
CA GLY A 382 8.65 -19.64 -1.96
C GLY A 382 8.42 -20.44 -3.23
N GLN A 383 7.25 -21.08 -3.27
CA GLN A 383 6.78 -21.87 -4.39
C GLN A 383 5.32 -21.52 -4.69
N ILE A 384 4.97 -21.44 -5.96
CA ILE A 384 3.59 -21.34 -6.42
C ILE A 384 3.27 -22.62 -7.18
N ASP A 385 2.43 -23.47 -6.62
CA ASP A 385 1.97 -24.70 -7.24
C ASP A 385 0.45 -24.81 -7.18
N GLY A 386 -0.18 -25.06 -8.34
CA GLY A 386 -1.63 -25.17 -8.45
C GLY A 386 -2.41 -23.95 -7.91
N GLY A 387 -1.86 -22.74 -8.05
CA GLY A 387 -2.47 -21.51 -7.51
C GLY A 387 -2.27 -21.31 -6.00
N LYS A 388 -1.52 -22.18 -5.34
CA LYS A 388 -1.19 -22.04 -3.92
C LYS A 388 0.24 -21.55 -3.75
N LEU A 389 0.38 -20.44 -3.00
CA LEU A 389 1.66 -19.87 -2.61
C LEU A 389 2.06 -20.42 -1.24
N ASN A 390 3.27 -20.97 -1.18
CA ASN A 390 3.95 -21.33 0.05
C ASN A 390 5.31 -20.66 0.08
N GLY A 391 5.71 -20.05 1.21
CA GLY A 391 6.99 -19.37 1.26
C GLY A 391 7.35 -18.86 2.65
N THR A 392 8.61 -18.45 2.78
CA THR A 392 9.13 -17.82 4.00
C THR A 392 9.76 -16.49 3.63
N TYR A 393 9.36 -15.45 4.33
CA TYR A 393 9.78 -14.07 4.11
C TYR A 393 10.36 -13.50 5.39
N LYS A 394 11.43 -12.73 5.26
CA LYS A 394 12.11 -12.07 6.34
C LYS A 394 12.00 -10.56 6.15
N ILE A 395 11.46 -9.86 7.14
CA ILE A 395 11.54 -8.41 7.24
C ILE A 395 12.79 -8.08 8.06
N SER A 396 13.64 -7.21 7.53
CA SER A 396 14.88 -6.80 8.22
C SER A 396 15.07 -5.29 8.14
N GLN A 397 15.72 -4.75 9.15
CA GLN A 397 16.25 -3.40 9.17
C GLN A 397 17.76 -3.51 9.34
N ASP A 398 18.54 -2.92 8.44
CA ASP A 398 20.01 -2.99 8.42
C ASP A 398 20.54 -4.43 8.59
N ASP A 399 19.97 -5.39 7.84
CA ASP A 399 20.25 -6.84 7.88
C ASP A 399 19.84 -7.55 9.18
N THR A 400 19.35 -6.84 10.19
CA THR A 400 18.80 -7.45 11.40
C THR A 400 17.37 -7.86 11.19
N ALA A 401 17.04 -9.13 11.43
CA ALA A 401 15.68 -9.63 11.25
C ALA A 401 14.75 -9.06 12.32
N ALA A 402 13.72 -8.32 11.88
CA ALA A 402 12.64 -7.84 12.74
C ALA A 402 11.49 -8.84 12.84
N ALA A 403 11.16 -9.52 11.72
CA ALA A 403 10.13 -10.55 11.68
C ALA A 403 10.40 -11.57 10.58
N VAL A 404 9.91 -12.80 10.80
CA VAL A 404 9.85 -13.85 9.79
C VAL A 404 8.39 -14.24 9.58
N ILE A 405 7.96 -14.24 8.33
CA ILE A 405 6.60 -14.58 7.93
C ILE A 405 6.65 -15.88 7.13
N GLU A 406 6.05 -16.93 7.66
CA GLU A 406 5.80 -18.17 6.92
C GLU A 406 4.37 -18.11 6.38
N VAL A 407 4.21 -18.33 5.07
CA VAL A 407 2.93 -18.38 4.36
C VAL A 407 2.70 -19.78 3.88
N LYS A 408 1.51 -20.33 4.14
CA LYS A 408 1.10 -21.67 3.67
C LYS A 408 -0.27 -21.62 3.01
N ASP A 409 -0.37 -22.32 1.89
CA ASP A 409 -1.61 -22.54 1.16
C ASP A 409 -2.37 -21.24 0.79
N TYR A 410 -1.63 -20.11 0.65
CA TYR A 410 -2.24 -18.86 0.21
C TYR A 410 -2.78 -19.01 -1.21
N ASP A 411 -4.09 -18.79 -1.36
CA ASP A 411 -4.80 -18.94 -2.61
C ASP A 411 -4.66 -17.71 -3.49
N THR A 412 -3.79 -17.78 -4.49
CA THR A 412 -3.52 -16.65 -5.39
C THR A 412 -4.67 -16.37 -6.35
N GLU A 413 -5.53 -17.34 -6.63
CA GLU A 413 -6.69 -17.14 -7.50
C GLU A 413 -7.81 -16.43 -6.72
N SER A 414 -8.13 -16.89 -5.51
CA SER A 414 -9.07 -16.21 -4.62
C SER A 414 -8.64 -14.77 -4.32
N ALA A 415 -7.33 -14.53 -4.20
CA ALA A 415 -6.79 -13.19 -3.93
C ALA A 415 -7.02 -12.20 -5.09
N LYS A 416 -7.06 -12.68 -6.33
CA LYS A 416 -7.42 -11.84 -7.49
C LYS A 416 -8.89 -11.41 -7.45
N GLU A 417 -9.73 -12.19 -6.79
CA GLU A 417 -11.15 -11.91 -6.56
C GLU A 417 -11.39 -11.16 -5.23
N GLY A 418 -10.34 -10.67 -4.56
CA GLY A 418 -10.45 -9.93 -3.30
C GLY A 418 -10.58 -10.81 -2.05
N TYR A 419 -10.55 -12.14 -2.16
CA TYR A 419 -10.69 -13.06 -1.03
C TYR A 419 -9.32 -13.53 -0.53
N LEU A 420 -9.03 -13.29 0.74
CA LEU A 420 -7.78 -13.71 1.38
C LEU A 420 -7.96 -15.08 2.05
N ASN A 421 -7.31 -16.10 1.50
CA ASN A 421 -7.33 -17.45 2.02
C ASN A 421 -5.90 -17.96 2.19
N GLY A 422 -5.55 -18.42 3.38
CA GLY A 422 -4.21 -18.95 3.66
C GLY A 422 -3.87 -18.95 5.15
N ASN A 423 -2.74 -19.57 5.46
CA ASN A 423 -2.21 -19.65 6.82
C ASN A 423 -0.92 -18.84 6.91
N TYR A 424 -0.78 -18.05 7.95
CA TYR A 424 0.37 -17.18 8.18
C TYR A 424 0.93 -17.43 9.58
N THR A 425 2.24 -17.59 9.66
CA THR A 425 2.94 -17.60 10.94
C THR A 425 3.95 -16.45 10.93
N ILE A 426 3.77 -15.50 11.84
CA ILE A 426 4.67 -14.36 12.00
C ILE A 426 5.47 -14.61 13.28
N THR A 427 6.79 -14.75 13.15
CA THR A 427 7.70 -14.94 14.29
C THR A 427 8.61 -13.73 14.42
N PHE A 428 8.79 -13.27 15.64
CA PHE A 428 9.72 -12.19 15.98
C PHE A 428 10.99 -12.83 16.55
N PRO A 429 12.09 -12.90 15.79
CA PRO A 429 13.33 -13.49 16.27
C PRO A 429 13.91 -12.66 17.41
N ALA A 430 14.66 -13.31 18.31
CA ALA A 430 15.40 -12.61 19.35
C ALA A 430 16.42 -11.65 18.71
N ASP A 431 16.45 -10.42 19.18
CA ASP A 431 17.47 -9.46 18.77
C ASP A 431 18.83 -9.92 19.26
N SER A 432 19.77 -10.11 18.34
CA SER A 432 21.15 -10.50 18.66
C SER A 432 22.01 -9.32 19.12
N SER A 433 21.48 -8.09 19.15
CA SER A 433 22.17 -6.89 19.61
C SER A 433 22.15 -6.82 21.15
N GLU A 434 23.32 -6.57 21.77
CA GLU A 434 23.47 -6.42 23.23
C GLU A 434 22.82 -5.14 23.79
N ASP A 435 22.25 -4.27 22.94
CA ASP A 435 21.54 -3.03 23.30
C ASP A 435 20.04 -3.28 23.46
N THR A 436 19.66 -3.86 24.60
CA THR A 436 18.32 -4.36 24.94
C THR A 436 17.36 -3.31 25.50
N ASP A 437 17.37 -2.09 25.06
CA ASP A 437 16.35 -1.09 25.45
C ASP A 437 15.15 -1.01 24.49
N SER A 438 14.96 -2.01 23.62
CA SER A 438 13.82 -2.01 22.70
C SER A 438 12.55 -2.55 23.37
N SER A 439 11.47 -1.82 23.23
CA SER A 439 10.11 -2.27 23.62
C SER A 439 9.67 -3.57 22.90
N LEU A 440 10.45 -4.05 21.94
CA LEU A 440 10.25 -5.29 21.18
C LEU A 440 10.85 -6.53 21.87
N SER A 441 11.68 -6.38 22.90
CA SER A 441 12.24 -7.53 23.66
C SER A 441 11.18 -8.42 24.29
N MET A 442 9.98 -7.89 24.55
CA MET A 442 8.84 -8.67 25.03
C MET A 442 8.26 -9.61 23.95
N LEU A 443 8.51 -9.33 22.67
CA LEU A 443 8.02 -10.13 21.55
C LEU A 443 9.04 -11.17 21.09
N GLU A 444 10.20 -11.26 21.72
CA GLU A 444 11.22 -12.22 21.33
C GLU A 444 10.69 -13.66 21.39
N ASN A 445 10.87 -14.37 20.27
CA ASN A 445 10.35 -15.74 20.09
C ASN A 445 8.82 -15.85 20.17
N PHE A 446 8.09 -14.72 20.09
CA PHE A 446 6.66 -14.75 19.96
C PHE A 446 6.27 -15.16 18.54
N ALA A 447 5.33 -16.10 18.42
CA ALA A 447 4.75 -16.51 17.16
C ALA A 447 3.25 -16.16 17.15
N LEU A 448 2.86 -15.41 16.12
CA LEU A 448 1.47 -15.11 15.79
C LEU A 448 1.05 -16.01 14.64
N VAL A 449 0.07 -16.90 14.87
CA VAL A 449 -0.48 -17.77 13.82
C VAL A 449 -1.86 -17.25 13.42
N LEU A 450 -2.02 -16.96 12.14
CA LEU A 450 -3.23 -16.39 11.57
C LEU A 450 -3.73 -17.25 10.43
N ASP A 451 -4.96 -17.77 10.54
CA ASP A 451 -5.65 -18.43 9.43
C ASP A 451 -6.74 -17.49 8.89
N LEU A 452 -6.70 -17.24 7.59
CA LEU A 452 -7.68 -16.43 6.89
C LEU A 452 -8.52 -17.30 5.96
N ASN A 453 -9.82 -17.20 6.08
CA ASN A 453 -10.78 -17.87 5.20
C ASN A 453 -11.87 -16.86 4.82
N SER A 454 -11.97 -16.52 3.56
CA SER A 454 -13.02 -15.65 3.03
C SER A 454 -13.67 -16.27 1.82
N ALA A 455 -14.98 -16.04 1.69
CA ALA A 455 -15.79 -16.52 0.59
C ALA A 455 -16.91 -15.52 0.28
N LYS A 456 -17.38 -15.54 -0.96
CA LYS A 456 -18.62 -14.88 -1.34
C LYS A 456 -19.80 -15.65 -0.77
N ASP A 457 -20.82 -14.91 -0.24
CA ASP A 457 -22.04 -15.50 0.27
C ASP A 457 -22.96 -16.01 -0.87
#